data_cf2014b1b0e5f9670d5b2276dc86e067
#
_entry.id   cf2014b1b0e5f9670d5b2276dc86e067
#
_cell.length_a   1.000
_cell.length_b   1.000
_cell.length_c   1.000
_cell.angle_alpha   90.00
_cell.angle_beta   90.00
_cell.angle_gamma   90.00
#
_symmetry.space_group_name_H-M   'P 1'
#
loop_
_entity.id
_entity.type
_entity.pdbx_description
1 polymer ?
#
loop_
_entity_poly.entity_id
_entity_poly.type
_entity_poly.pdbx_seq_one_letter_code
_entity_poly.pdbx_strand_id
1 'polypeptide(L)'
;MAELFGPWRLESLIAVGGLGEVWRGVRTSDGEHAAVKRLHTHLARNDEGLAQFTLEQELAMGLPRHPNVVHAIETGTIEGRPYVALEIAPGQDLRRVVAPPATREAPAGSGIVLPRARALAIVRAACDAAAHLHAHGWIHGDINPSNLIVDGEHVVLVDLGVSRRSGEGGVVRGTHAYMAPEQVRGEAWTPATDVFALGVLLWELVAGTRLFHRGPPWLSMAAVVESTPPALPDRMLDAIAAAALVKDPANRIATASELAARLCN
;
A
#
# COMPACT_ATOMS: atom_id res chain seq x y z
N MET A 1 9.44 27.30 -6.80
CA MET A 1 9.76 27.42 -8.24
C MET A 1 9.62 26.04 -8.85
N ALA A 2 9.04 25.92 -10.05
CA ALA A 2 8.94 24.63 -10.72
C ALA A 2 10.36 24.16 -11.13
N GLU A 3 10.71 22.93 -10.81
CA GLU A 3 11.97 22.29 -11.17
C GLU A 3 11.82 21.55 -12.50
N LEU A 4 12.78 21.69 -13.42
CA LEU A 4 12.80 20.87 -14.62
C LEU A 4 13.60 19.60 -14.36
N PHE A 5 12.98 18.44 -14.60
CA PHE A 5 13.56 17.11 -14.43
C PHE A 5 13.35 16.31 -15.72
N GLY A 6 14.31 16.39 -16.63
CA GLY A 6 14.21 15.84 -17.98
C GLY A 6 12.98 16.37 -18.73
N PRO A 7 12.07 15.51 -19.23
CA PRO A 7 10.87 15.93 -19.92
C PRO A 7 9.78 16.47 -18.98
N TRP A 8 9.96 16.38 -17.66
CA TRP A 8 8.97 16.70 -16.64
C TRP A 8 9.24 18.05 -15.96
N ARG A 9 8.27 18.93 -15.94
CA ARG A 9 8.24 20.10 -15.07
C ARG A 9 7.57 19.70 -13.75
N LEU A 10 8.35 19.59 -12.69
CA LEU A 10 7.87 19.25 -11.34
C LEU A 10 7.25 20.48 -10.69
N GLU A 11 5.98 20.39 -10.27
CA GLU A 11 5.18 21.52 -9.79
C GLU A 11 5.02 21.52 -8.27
N SER A 12 4.68 20.39 -7.69
CA SER A 12 4.45 20.25 -6.25
C SER A 12 4.83 18.86 -5.75
N LEU A 13 5.39 18.82 -4.56
CA LEU A 13 5.70 17.57 -3.87
C LEU A 13 4.39 16.93 -3.37
N ILE A 14 4.18 15.67 -3.74
CA ILE A 14 3.04 14.86 -3.30
C ILE A 14 3.41 14.08 -2.04
N ALA A 15 4.55 13.37 -2.07
CA ALA A 15 4.99 12.51 -0.97
C ALA A 15 6.51 12.36 -0.94
N VAL A 16 7.04 12.02 0.24
CA VAL A 16 8.43 11.60 0.43
C VAL A 16 8.40 10.22 1.08
N GLY A 17 9.01 9.24 0.42
CA GLY A 17 9.18 7.87 0.90
C GLY A 17 10.63 7.51 1.17
N GLY A 18 10.86 6.27 1.61
CA GLY A 18 12.21 5.79 1.92
C GLY A 18 13.15 5.69 0.72
N LEU A 19 12.62 5.37 -0.46
CA LEU A 19 13.41 5.25 -1.69
C LEU A 19 13.49 6.56 -2.47
N GLY A 20 12.48 7.43 -2.38
CA GLY A 20 12.39 8.60 -3.24
C GLY A 20 11.28 9.56 -2.89
N GLU A 21 11.12 10.51 -3.73
CA GLU A 21 10.11 11.57 -3.66
C GLU A 21 9.16 11.48 -4.85
N VAL A 22 7.88 11.74 -4.61
CA VAL A 22 6.82 11.74 -5.61
C VAL A 22 6.36 13.16 -5.83
N TRP A 23 6.44 13.63 -7.07
CA TRP A 23 6.08 14.97 -7.48
C TRP A 23 4.90 14.95 -8.45
N ARG A 24 4.02 15.94 -8.35
CA ARG A 24 3.13 16.28 -9.46
C ARG A 24 3.98 16.91 -10.55
N GLY A 25 3.98 16.31 -11.72
CA GLY A 25 4.72 16.78 -12.88
C GLY A 25 3.82 16.97 -14.10
N VAL A 26 4.27 17.83 -15.01
CA VAL A 26 3.66 18.06 -16.33
C VAL A 26 4.73 17.79 -17.37
N ARG A 27 4.44 16.92 -18.34
CA ARG A 27 5.34 16.65 -19.45
C ARG A 27 5.41 17.87 -20.36
N THR A 28 6.61 18.34 -20.66
CA THR A 28 6.82 19.60 -21.41
C THR A 28 6.44 19.51 -22.88
N SER A 29 6.40 18.30 -23.45
CA SER A 29 6.12 18.08 -24.89
C SER A 29 4.63 18.14 -25.23
N ASP A 30 3.75 17.66 -24.34
CA ASP A 30 2.32 17.45 -24.64
C ASP A 30 1.38 17.90 -23.51
N GLY A 31 1.92 18.32 -22.36
CA GLY A 31 1.14 18.77 -21.21
C GLY A 31 0.54 17.63 -20.38
N GLU A 32 0.95 16.38 -20.57
CA GLU A 32 0.44 15.25 -19.77
C GLU A 32 0.82 15.39 -18.31
N HIS A 33 -0.15 15.21 -17.41
CA HIS A 33 0.05 15.26 -15.95
C HIS A 33 0.40 13.87 -15.42
N ALA A 34 1.43 13.79 -14.56
CA ALA A 34 1.86 12.54 -13.92
C ALA A 34 2.28 12.73 -12.47
N ALA A 35 2.25 11.63 -11.71
CA ALA A 35 2.97 11.49 -10.46
C ALA A 35 4.38 10.95 -10.78
N VAL A 36 5.38 11.82 -10.71
CA VAL A 36 6.77 11.48 -11.03
C VAL A 36 7.49 11.07 -9.75
N LYS A 37 7.72 9.77 -9.58
CA LYS A 37 8.53 9.22 -8.48
C LYS A 37 9.98 9.14 -8.94
N ARG A 38 10.89 9.77 -8.21
CA ARG A 38 12.33 9.75 -8.50
C ARG A 38 13.12 9.27 -7.29
N LEU A 39 14.14 8.47 -7.53
CA LEU A 39 15.02 7.96 -6.48
C LEU A 39 15.72 9.12 -5.76
N HIS A 40 15.91 9.03 -4.43
CA HIS A 40 16.70 10.00 -3.68
C HIS A 40 18.15 10.05 -4.21
N THR A 41 18.72 11.24 -4.31
CA THR A 41 20.08 11.46 -4.86
C THR A 41 21.15 10.65 -4.12
N HIS A 42 21.04 10.48 -2.80
CA HIS A 42 21.98 9.70 -2.01
C HIS A 42 21.87 8.19 -2.27
N LEU A 43 20.67 7.69 -2.64
CA LEU A 43 20.45 6.29 -3.00
C LEU A 43 20.82 5.98 -4.45
N ALA A 44 20.91 6.98 -5.31
CA ALA A 44 21.37 6.80 -6.69
C ALA A 44 22.85 6.37 -6.81
N ARG A 45 23.58 6.39 -5.70
CA ARG A 45 24.97 5.91 -5.58
C ARG A 45 25.10 4.62 -4.74
N ASN A 46 23.96 4.02 -4.39
CA ASN A 46 23.88 2.81 -3.57
C ASN A 46 23.26 1.68 -4.40
N ASP A 47 24.00 0.58 -4.57
CA ASP A 47 23.58 -0.54 -5.42
C ASP A 47 22.25 -1.17 -4.96
N GLU A 48 22.01 -1.25 -3.66
CA GLU A 48 20.76 -1.79 -3.10
C GLU A 48 19.56 -0.86 -3.41
N GLY A 49 19.75 0.46 -3.25
CA GLY A 49 18.72 1.45 -3.58
C GLY A 49 18.39 1.47 -5.07
N LEU A 50 19.41 1.39 -5.92
CA LEU A 50 19.25 1.29 -7.37
C LEU A 50 18.52 0.00 -7.76
N ALA A 51 18.95 -1.16 -7.25
CA ALA A 51 18.33 -2.44 -7.56
C ALA A 51 16.84 -2.46 -7.14
N GLN A 52 16.54 -1.95 -5.95
CA GLN A 52 15.14 -1.87 -5.47
C GLN A 52 14.28 -0.96 -6.35
N PHE A 53 14.81 0.21 -6.76
CA PHE A 53 14.06 1.13 -7.62
C PHE A 53 13.90 0.58 -9.04
N THR A 54 14.91 -0.11 -9.58
CA THR A 54 14.83 -0.80 -10.87
C THR A 54 13.75 -1.88 -10.85
N LEU A 55 13.66 -2.65 -9.77
CA LEU A 55 12.60 -3.65 -9.58
C LEU A 55 11.21 -2.99 -9.58
N GLU A 56 11.06 -1.83 -8.94
CA GLU A 56 9.81 -1.05 -8.97
C GLU A 56 9.48 -0.58 -10.40
N GLN A 57 10.47 -0.10 -11.17
CA GLN A 57 10.29 0.29 -12.57
C GLN A 57 9.84 -0.89 -13.44
N GLU A 58 10.49 -2.05 -13.31
CA GLU A 58 10.14 -3.28 -14.03
C GLU A 58 8.72 -3.74 -13.71
N LEU A 59 8.36 -3.77 -12.43
CA LEU A 59 7.02 -4.10 -12.00
C LEU A 59 5.99 -3.13 -12.57
N ALA A 60 6.20 -1.84 -12.40
CA ALA A 60 5.25 -0.80 -12.81
C ALA A 60 4.99 -0.83 -14.34
N MET A 61 6.03 -1.06 -15.14
CA MET A 61 5.92 -1.15 -16.60
C MET A 61 5.44 -2.50 -17.09
N GLY A 62 5.70 -3.58 -16.34
CA GLY A 62 5.37 -4.95 -16.74
C GLY A 62 3.94 -5.37 -16.40
N LEU A 63 3.25 -4.63 -15.52
CA LEU A 63 1.88 -4.96 -15.14
C LEU A 63 0.88 -4.50 -16.23
N PRO A 64 -0.03 -5.37 -16.67
CA PRO A 64 -1.18 -4.95 -17.47
C PRO A 64 -2.04 -3.94 -16.69
N ARG A 65 -2.73 -3.05 -17.42
CA ARG A 65 -3.64 -2.07 -16.80
C ARG A 65 -4.73 -2.77 -15.98
N HIS A 66 -4.97 -2.23 -14.78
CA HIS A 66 -6.05 -2.66 -13.91
C HIS A 66 -6.70 -1.43 -13.23
N PRO A 67 -8.03 -1.34 -13.12
CA PRO A 67 -8.70 -0.15 -12.59
C PRO A 67 -8.30 0.19 -11.15
N ASN A 68 -7.88 -0.79 -10.35
CA ASN A 68 -7.53 -0.61 -8.96
C ASN A 68 -6.01 -0.58 -8.70
N VAL A 69 -5.16 -0.56 -9.72
CA VAL A 69 -3.70 -0.47 -9.60
C VAL A 69 -3.19 0.72 -10.39
N VAL A 70 -2.30 1.51 -9.79
CA VAL A 70 -1.68 2.63 -10.49
C VAL A 70 -0.92 2.15 -11.73
N HIS A 71 -1.07 2.87 -12.83
CA HIS A 71 -0.42 2.51 -14.08
C HIS A 71 0.80 3.41 -14.35
N ALA A 72 1.89 2.81 -14.82
CA ALA A 72 3.07 3.53 -15.24
C ALA A 72 2.92 4.03 -16.69
N ILE A 73 3.25 5.31 -16.89
CA ILE A 73 3.27 5.97 -18.18
C ILE A 73 4.61 5.72 -18.86
N GLU A 74 5.68 5.96 -18.11
CA GLU A 74 7.06 5.77 -18.58
C GLU A 74 8.04 5.62 -17.42
N THR A 75 9.23 5.11 -17.72
CA THR A 75 10.37 5.06 -16.82
C THR A 75 11.62 5.59 -17.52
N GLY A 76 12.61 5.99 -16.74
CA GLY A 76 13.87 6.46 -17.28
C GLY A 76 14.89 6.79 -16.20
N THR A 77 16.00 7.39 -16.64
CA THR A 77 17.07 7.89 -15.77
C THR A 77 17.48 9.28 -16.24
N ILE A 78 17.50 10.24 -15.33
CA ILE A 78 17.88 11.62 -15.59
C ILE A 78 19.00 11.98 -14.63
N GLU A 79 20.15 12.40 -15.16
CA GLU A 79 21.36 12.75 -14.39
C GLU A 79 21.76 11.65 -13.39
N GLY A 80 21.64 10.38 -13.79
CA GLY A 80 21.93 9.22 -12.96
C GLY A 80 20.86 8.90 -11.89
N ARG A 81 19.72 9.59 -11.88
CA ARG A 81 18.59 9.33 -10.99
C ARG A 81 17.47 8.60 -11.75
N PRO A 82 17.19 7.33 -11.44
CA PRO A 82 16.04 6.63 -11.98
C PRO A 82 14.72 7.29 -11.56
N TYR A 83 13.72 7.24 -12.44
CA TYR A 83 12.36 7.70 -12.16
C TYR A 83 11.31 6.80 -12.81
N VAL A 84 10.11 6.85 -12.28
CA VAL A 84 8.89 6.33 -12.89
C VAL A 84 7.81 7.42 -12.87
N ALA A 85 7.20 7.65 -14.03
CA ALA A 85 6.03 8.52 -14.15
C ALA A 85 4.77 7.64 -14.16
N LEU A 86 3.86 7.93 -13.26
CA LEU A 86 2.64 7.19 -13.01
C LEU A 86 1.42 8.06 -13.31
N GLU A 87 0.32 7.46 -13.71
CA GLU A 87 -0.96 8.15 -13.77
C GLU A 87 -1.31 8.72 -12.40
N ILE A 88 -1.88 9.93 -12.38
CA ILE A 88 -2.35 10.52 -11.12
C ILE A 88 -3.68 9.88 -10.77
N ALA A 89 -3.71 9.08 -9.71
CA ALA A 89 -4.96 8.57 -9.15
C ALA A 89 -5.77 9.75 -8.57
N PRO A 90 -7.02 9.95 -9.00
CA PRO A 90 -7.88 11.00 -8.45
C PRO A 90 -8.28 10.67 -7.02
N GLY A 91 -8.55 11.71 -6.21
CA GLY A 91 -9.02 11.54 -4.84
C GLY A 91 -7.98 11.83 -3.76
N GLN A 92 -8.14 11.19 -2.62
CA GLN A 92 -7.29 11.34 -1.44
C GLN A 92 -6.84 9.98 -0.92
N ASP A 93 -5.68 9.94 -0.25
CA ASP A 93 -5.30 8.71 0.45
C ASP A 93 -6.32 8.36 1.55
N LEU A 94 -6.59 7.06 1.69
CA LEU A 94 -7.59 6.56 2.63
C LEU A 94 -7.27 6.94 4.08
N ARG A 95 -5.99 7.12 4.42
CA ARG A 95 -5.59 7.55 5.75
C ARG A 95 -6.17 8.92 6.10
N ARG A 96 -6.20 9.86 5.14
CA ARG A 96 -6.84 11.17 5.33
C ARG A 96 -8.36 11.05 5.41
N VAL A 97 -8.95 10.16 4.60
CA VAL A 97 -10.40 9.91 4.60
C VAL A 97 -10.89 9.39 5.96
N VAL A 98 -10.11 8.52 6.62
CA VAL A 98 -10.45 7.95 7.93
C VAL A 98 -9.81 8.67 9.12
N ALA A 99 -9.02 9.73 8.89
CA ALA A 99 -8.48 10.54 9.97
C ALA A 99 -9.62 11.23 10.75
N PRO A 100 -9.56 11.26 12.09
CA PRO A 100 -10.51 12.04 12.86
C PRO A 100 -10.36 13.52 12.52
N PRO A 101 -11.43 14.31 12.54
CA PRO A 101 -11.30 15.75 12.47
C PRO A 101 -10.32 16.21 13.56
N ALA A 102 -9.49 17.22 13.25
CA ALA A 102 -8.48 17.76 14.17
C ALA A 102 -9.16 18.48 15.36
N THR A 103 -9.80 17.72 16.22
CA THR A 103 -10.38 18.20 17.47
C THR A 103 -9.47 17.74 18.62
N ARG A 104 -9.26 18.62 19.62
CA ARG A 104 -8.45 18.36 20.82
C ARG A 104 -8.91 17.17 21.66
N GLU A 105 -10.06 16.57 21.35
CA GLU A 105 -10.76 15.58 22.18
C GLU A 105 -10.74 14.15 21.63
N ALA A 106 -10.23 13.92 20.41
CA ALA A 106 -10.16 12.55 19.87
C ALA A 106 -9.00 11.78 20.52
N PRO A 107 -9.26 10.61 21.14
CA PRO A 107 -8.20 9.77 21.68
C PRO A 107 -7.17 9.42 20.59
N ALA A 108 -5.89 9.32 20.97
CA ALA A 108 -4.85 8.91 20.03
C ALA A 108 -5.19 7.53 19.43
N GLY A 109 -5.21 7.45 18.10
CA GLY A 109 -5.55 6.21 17.38
C GLY A 109 -7.03 6.06 16.99
N SER A 110 -7.90 7.03 17.38
CA SER A 110 -9.29 7.05 16.87
C SER A 110 -9.30 7.37 15.37
N GLY A 111 -10.18 6.70 14.63
CA GLY A 111 -10.48 6.99 13.23
C GLY A 111 -11.97 7.24 13.03
N ILE A 112 -12.36 7.64 11.83
CA ILE A 112 -13.76 7.70 11.43
C ILE A 112 -14.20 6.28 11.06
N VAL A 113 -15.26 5.79 11.70
CA VAL A 113 -15.94 4.56 11.28
C VAL A 113 -16.67 4.85 9.97
N LEU A 114 -16.30 4.16 8.91
CA LEU A 114 -16.99 4.25 7.63
C LEU A 114 -18.31 3.46 7.68
N PRO A 115 -19.33 3.88 6.91
CA PRO A 115 -20.49 3.02 6.66
C PRO A 115 -20.03 1.64 6.16
N ARG A 116 -20.63 0.56 6.69
CA ARG A 116 -20.25 -0.84 6.39
C ARG A 116 -20.09 -1.09 4.88
N ALA A 117 -21.06 -0.69 4.09
CA ALA A 117 -21.01 -0.88 2.63
C ALA A 117 -19.76 -0.22 2.01
N ARG A 118 -19.40 1.00 2.45
CA ARG A 118 -18.24 1.72 1.95
C ARG A 118 -16.93 1.05 2.39
N ALA A 119 -16.82 0.63 3.64
CA ALA A 119 -15.66 -0.10 4.14
C ALA A 119 -15.42 -1.38 3.32
N LEU A 120 -16.49 -2.17 3.08
CA LEU A 120 -16.41 -3.38 2.29
C LEU A 120 -16.06 -3.12 0.82
N ALA A 121 -16.60 -2.08 0.21
CA ALA A 121 -16.27 -1.70 -1.17
C ALA A 121 -14.77 -1.36 -1.30
N ILE A 122 -14.21 -0.59 -0.35
CA ILE A 122 -12.79 -0.25 -0.33
C ILE A 122 -11.92 -1.50 -0.18
N VAL A 123 -12.25 -2.38 0.77
CA VAL A 123 -11.46 -3.61 0.99
C VAL A 123 -11.53 -4.54 -0.21
N ARG A 124 -12.71 -4.70 -0.84
CA ARG A 124 -12.84 -5.50 -2.07
C ARG A 124 -11.99 -4.95 -3.21
N ALA A 125 -12.05 -3.66 -3.47
CA ALA A 125 -11.21 -3.03 -4.51
C ALA A 125 -9.70 -3.19 -4.21
N ALA A 126 -9.29 -3.11 -2.94
CA ALA A 126 -7.92 -3.40 -2.54
C ALA A 126 -7.57 -4.90 -2.72
N CYS A 127 -8.51 -5.82 -2.49
CA CYS A 127 -8.34 -7.23 -2.80
C CYS A 127 -8.17 -7.48 -4.31
N ASP A 128 -8.97 -6.80 -5.15
CA ASP A 128 -8.89 -6.92 -6.61
C ASP A 128 -7.52 -6.41 -7.11
N ALA A 129 -7.04 -5.31 -6.56
CA ALA A 129 -5.69 -4.80 -6.83
C ALA A 129 -4.61 -5.81 -6.46
N ALA A 130 -4.65 -6.35 -5.23
CA ALA A 130 -3.68 -7.35 -4.77
C ALA A 130 -3.74 -8.62 -5.61
N ALA A 131 -4.95 -9.12 -5.93
CA ALA A 131 -5.14 -10.30 -6.76
C ALA A 131 -4.54 -10.12 -8.17
N HIS A 132 -4.64 -8.90 -8.74
CA HIS A 132 -4.01 -8.58 -10.01
C HIS A 132 -2.47 -8.70 -9.93
N LEU A 133 -1.83 -8.16 -8.89
CA LEU A 133 -0.39 -8.33 -8.67
C LEU A 133 -0.03 -9.82 -8.51
N HIS A 134 -0.79 -10.55 -7.69
CA HIS A 134 -0.55 -11.97 -7.40
C HIS A 134 -0.62 -12.83 -8.66
N ALA A 135 -1.57 -12.55 -9.57
CA ALA A 135 -1.70 -13.25 -10.86
C ALA A 135 -0.45 -13.07 -11.76
N HIS A 136 0.33 -12.01 -11.53
CA HIS A 136 1.58 -11.72 -12.23
C HIS A 136 2.84 -12.09 -11.43
N GLY A 137 2.67 -12.82 -10.32
CA GLY A 137 3.76 -13.33 -9.50
C GLY A 137 4.37 -12.31 -8.53
N TRP A 138 3.68 -11.22 -8.22
CA TRP A 138 4.14 -10.17 -7.34
C TRP A 138 3.33 -10.08 -6.05
N ILE A 139 3.99 -9.75 -4.96
CA ILE A 139 3.39 -9.43 -3.66
C ILE A 139 3.62 -7.95 -3.41
N HIS A 140 2.58 -7.20 -3.05
CA HIS A 140 2.70 -5.76 -2.79
C HIS A 140 3.54 -5.48 -1.54
N GLY A 141 3.22 -6.14 -0.43
CA GLY A 141 3.99 -6.11 0.81
C GLY A 141 3.84 -4.84 1.67
N ASP A 142 3.11 -3.82 1.21
CA ASP A 142 2.81 -2.60 2.00
C ASP A 142 1.39 -2.07 1.73
N ILE A 143 0.39 -2.96 1.71
CA ILE A 143 -1.02 -2.53 1.62
C ILE A 143 -1.40 -1.86 2.94
N ASN A 144 -1.72 -0.57 2.87
CA ASN A 144 -2.12 0.25 4.01
C ASN A 144 -2.92 1.47 3.54
N PRO A 145 -3.62 2.19 4.41
CA PRO A 145 -4.46 3.33 4.02
C PRO A 145 -3.73 4.47 3.30
N SER A 146 -2.42 4.65 3.49
CA SER A 146 -1.66 5.70 2.79
C SER A 146 -1.40 5.34 1.32
N ASN A 147 -1.41 4.05 0.99
CA ASN A 147 -1.18 3.52 -0.36
C ASN A 147 -2.47 3.20 -1.12
N LEU A 148 -3.63 3.59 -0.59
CA LEU A 148 -4.93 3.48 -1.24
C LEU A 148 -5.50 4.88 -1.49
N ILE A 149 -5.60 5.27 -2.75
CA ILE A 149 -6.24 6.53 -3.15
C ILE A 149 -7.71 6.26 -3.42
N VAL A 150 -8.59 7.07 -2.81
CA VAL A 150 -10.05 6.87 -2.86
C VAL A 150 -10.72 8.11 -3.42
N ASP A 151 -11.54 7.91 -4.46
CA ASP A 151 -12.43 8.91 -5.05
C ASP A 151 -13.82 8.31 -5.22
N GLY A 152 -14.76 8.67 -4.33
CA GLY A 152 -16.07 8.01 -4.26
C GLY A 152 -15.94 6.51 -3.98
N GLU A 153 -16.36 5.69 -4.94
CA GLU A 153 -16.23 4.22 -4.91
C GLU A 153 -14.95 3.71 -5.61
N HIS A 154 -14.27 4.58 -6.33
CA HIS A 154 -13.03 4.22 -7.02
C HIS A 154 -11.86 4.17 -6.03
N VAL A 155 -11.10 3.08 -6.06
CA VAL A 155 -9.95 2.85 -5.19
C VAL A 155 -8.77 2.41 -6.03
N VAL A 156 -7.63 3.07 -5.88
CA VAL A 156 -6.40 2.75 -6.60
C VAL A 156 -5.29 2.47 -5.60
N LEU A 157 -4.69 1.29 -5.70
CA LEU A 157 -3.49 0.91 -4.97
C LEU A 157 -2.27 1.55 -5.66
N VAL A 158 -1.49 2.27 -4.88
CA VAL A 158 -0.30 3.00 -5.33
C VAL A 158 0.94 2.55 -4.56
N ASP A 159 2.12 3.00 -5.00
CA ASP A 159 3.42 2.75 -4.37
C ASP A 159 3.86 1.28 -4.35
N LEU A 160 4.44 0.85 -5.47
CA LEU A 160 4.98 -0.51 -5.67
C LEU A 160 6.42 -0.69 -5.12
N GLY A 161 6.97 0.31 -4.42
CA GLY A 161 8.40 0.37 -4.04
C GLY A 161 8.87 -0.68 -3.03
N VAL A 162 7.96 -1.41 -2.39
CA VAL A 162 8.28 -2.50 -1.45
C VAL A 162 7.99 -3.87 -2.05
N SER A 163 7.32 -3.91 -3.21
CA SER A 163 6.86 -5.15 -3.85
C SER A 163 8.01 -6.12 -4.17
N ARG A 164 7.71 -7.42 -4.10
CA ARG A 164 8.66 -8.52 -4.34
C ARG A 164 8.03 -9.63 -5.17
N ARG A 165 8.88 -10.47 -5.75
CA ARG A 165 8.43 -11.74 -6.33
C ARG A 165 7.90 -12.66 -5.24
N SER A 166 6.83 -13.38 -5.56
CA SER A 166 6.28 -14.40 -4.65
C SER A 166 7.33 -15.47 -4.32
N GLY A 167 7.49 -15.79 -3.03
CA GLY A 167 8.50 -16.72 -2.55
C GLY A 167 9.82 -16.08 -2.11
N GLU A 168 10.04 -14.80 -2.36
CA GLU A 168 11.21 -14.08 -1.86
C GLU A 168 10.93 -13.52 -0.46
N GLY A 169 11.94 -13.61 0.41
CA GLY A 169 11.96 -12.94 1.72
C GLY A 169 12.84 -11.67 1.67
N GLY A 170 13.02 -11.00 2.79
CA GLY A 170 13.97 -9.91 2.83
C GLY A 170 13.87 -8.96 4.01
N VAL A 171 14.52 -7.81 3.86
CA VAL A 171 14.63 -6.79 4.91
C VAL A 171 13.24 -6.23 5.25
N VAL A 172 13.01 -6.00 6.55
CA VAL A 172 11.78 -5.40 7.08
C VAL A 172 11.65 -3.97 6.54
N ARG A 173 10.68 -3.77 5.65
CA ARG A 173 10.33 -2.46 5.06
C ARG A 173 8.82 -2.35 4.92
N GLY A 174 8.28 -1.14 5.01
CA GLY A 174 6.86 -0.86 4.89
C GLY A 174 6.25 -0.32 6.17
N THR A 175 4.93 -0.29 6.23
CA THR A 175 4.17 0.28 7.35
C THR A 175 3.99 -0.76 8.46
N HIS A 176 4.86 -0.72 9.49
CA HIS A 176 5.04 -1.76 10.50
C HIS A 176 3.76 -2.33 11.13
N ALA A 177 2.71 -1.50 11.30
CA ALA A 177 1.44 -1.95 11.87
C ALA A 177 0.55 -2.76 10.90
N TYR A 178 0.92 -2.85 9.62
CA TYR A 178 0.22 -3.62 8.58
C TYR A 178 1.04 -4.80 8.07
N MET A 179 2.32 -4.89 8.46
CA MET A 179 3.16 -6.02 8.09
C MET A 179 2.55 -7.34 8.55
N ALA A 180 2.73 -8.39 7.75
CA ALA A 180 2.42 -9.73 8.19
C ALA A 180 3.55 -10.28 9.11
N PRO A 181 3.26 -11.25 10.00
CA PRO A 181 4.25 -11.85 10.89
C PRO A 181 5.49 -12.39 10.17
N GLU A 182 5.32 -13.02 9.01
CA GLU A 182 6.39 -13.52 8.16
C GLU A 182 7.28 -12.38 7.62
N GLN A 183 6.74 -11.19 7.35
CA GLN A 183 7.54 -10.03 6.96
C GLN A 183 8.43 -9.55 8.12
N VAL A 184 7.87 -9.50 9.33
CA VAL A 184 8.63 -9.13 10.54
C VAL A 184 9.76 -10.09 10.82
N ARG A 185 9.59 -11.39 10.49
CA ARG A 185 10.60 -12.44 10.66
C ARG A 185 11.60 -12.54 9.50
N GLY A 186 11.39 -11.78 8.41
CA GLY A 186 12.24 -11.87 7.20
C GLY A 186 12.03 -13.14 6.39
N GLU A 187 10.91 -13.84 6.59
CA GLU A 187 10.53 -15.07 5.89
C GLU A 187 10.03 -14.76 4.47
N ALA A 188 9.77 -15.81 3.68
CA ALA A 188 9.26 -15.70 2.31
C ALA A 188 7.85 -15.10 2.27
N TRP A 189 7.60 -14.19 1.31
CA TRP A 189 6.29 -13.58 1.09
C TRP A 189 5.47 -14.37 0.09
N THR A 190 4.19 -14.50 0.37
CA THR A 190 3.22 -15.17 -0.46
C THR A 190 1.97 -14.28 -0.63
N PRO A 191 1.00 -14.62 -1.48
CA PRO A 191 -0.28 -13.91 -1.53
C PRO A 191 -0.95 -13.73 -0.15
N ALA A 192 -0.77 -14.70 0.76
CA ALA A 192 -1.28 -14.61 2.13
C ALA A 192 -0.65 -13.46 2.94
N THR A 193 0.54 -12.96 2.55
CA THR A 193 1.17 -11.79 3.16
C THR A 193 0.32 -10.53 2.97
N ASP A 194 -0.13 -10.27 1.74
CA ASP A 194 -1.03 -9.14 1.46
C ASP A 194 -2.42 -9.36 2.08
N VAL A 195 -2.89 -10.61 2.16
CA VAL A 195 -4.16 -10.94 2.83
C VAL A 195 -4.13 -10.52 4.30
N PHE A 196 -3.00 -10.66 5.00
CA PHE A 196 -2.89 -10.17 6.37
C PHE A 196 -3.08 -8.66 6.45
N ALA A 197 -2.41 -7.90 5.59
CA ALA A 197 -2.55 -6.44 5.53
C ALA A 197 -3.99 -6.01 5.19
N LEU A 198 -4.66 -6.71 4.26
CA LEU A 198 -6.08 -6.53 3.93
C LEU A 198 -6.99 -6.86 5.12
N GLY A 199 -6.65 -7.87 5.91
CA GLY A 199 -7.34 -8.21 7.16
C GLY A 199 -7.21 -7.10 8.21
N VAL A 200 -6.02 -6.51 8.38
CA VAL A 200 -5.80 -5.33 9.23
C VAL A 200 -6.65 -4.16 8.75
N LEU A 201 -6.63 -3.90 7.44
CA LEU A 201 -7.40 -2.84 6.83
C LEU A 201 -8.91 -3.02 7.08
N LEU A 202 -9.45 -4.21 6.84
CA LEU A 202 -10.85 -4.56 7.12
C LEU A 202 -11.19 -4.26 8.58
N TRP A 203 -10.39 -4.80 9.50
CA TRP A 203 -10.63 -4.65 10.92
C TRP A 203 -10.63 -3.16 11.33
N GLU A 204 -9.63 -2.38 10.91
CA GLU A 204 -9.52 -0.96 11.25
C GLU A 204 -10.66 -0.11 10.68
N LEU A 205 -11.10 -0.38 9.44
CA LEU A 205 -12.22 0.34 8.83
C LEU A 205 -13.56 0.07 9.52
N VAL A 206 -13.74 -1.13 10.07
CA VAL A 206 -14.95 -1.52 10.80
C VAL A 206 -14.88 -1.05 12.24
N ALA A 207 -13.74 -1.20 12.91
CA ALA A 207 -13.59 -0.83 14.32
C ALA A 207 -13.39 0.68 14.53
N GLY A 208 -12.95 1.42 13.51
CA GLY A 208 -12.63 2.86 13.60
C GLY A 208 -11.40 3.16 14.48
N THR A 209 -10.55 2.17 14.73
CA THR A 209 -9.33 2.32 15.55
C THR A 209 -8.18 1.53 14.93
N ARG A 210 -6.94 1.86 15.33
CA ARG A 210 -5.73 1.17 14.83
C ARG A 210 -5.53 -0.16 15.57
N LEU A 211 -5.39 -1.24 14.81
CA LEU A 211 -5.28 -2.59 15.37
C LEU A 211 -3.93 -2.86 16.05
N PHE A 212 -2.83 -2.72 15.31
CA PHE A 212 -1.48 -3.06 15.79
C PHE A 212 -0.55 -1.87 15.99
N HIS A 213 -1.04 -0.63 15.78
CA HIS A 213 -0.21 0.55 16.00
C HIS A 213 0.03 0.78 17.51
N ARG A 214 1.31 0.83 17.92
CA ARG A 214 1.74 1.01 19.31
C ARG A 214 2.79 2.13 19.46
N GLY A 215 2.80 3.11 18.51
CA GLY A 215 3.79 4.18 18.46
C GLY A 215 5.10 3.72 17.83
N PRO A 216 6.16 3.39 18.58
CA PRO A 216 7.42 2.97 18.00
C PRO A 216 7.31 1.75 17.09
N PRO A 217 8.08 1.70 15.96
CA PRO A 217 8.03 0.60 14.99
C PRO A 217 8.11 -0.80 15.61
N TRP A 218 9.08 -1.00 16.50
CA TRP A 218 9.34 -2.30 17.14
C TRP A 218 8.19 -2.78 18.04
N LEU A 219 7.45 -1.86 18.70
CA LEU A 219 6.25 -2.22 19.46
C LEU A 219 5.09 -2.62 18.56
N SER A 220 4.94 -1.95 17.41
CA SER A 220 3.92 -2.32 16.42
C SER A 220 4.23 -3.67 15.80
N MET A 221 5.51 -3.97 15.48
CA MET A 221 5.93 -5.28 14.98
C MET A 221 5.71 -6.38 16.02
N ALA A 222 6.04 -6.15 17.31
CA ALA A 222 5.74 -7.11 18.38
C ALA A 222 4.22 -7.37 18.49
N ALA A 223 3.40 -6.30 18.42
CA ALA A 223 1.95 -6.45 18.45
C ALA A 223 1.41 -7.27 17.26
N VAL A 224 1.97 -7.07 16.06
CA VAL A 224 1.61 -7.89 14.87
C VAL A 224 1.88 -9.38 15.10
N VAL A 225 2.99 -9.72 15.71
CA VAL A 225 3.38 -11.12 15.94
C VAL A 225 2.60 -11.75 17.10
N GLU A 226 2.41 -11.02 18.20
CA GLU A 226 1.98 -11.58 19.49
C GLU A 226 0.52 -11.32 19.83
N SER A 227 -0.03 -10.15 19.42
CA SER A 227 -1.37 -9.77 19.88
C SER A 227 -2.49 -10.49 19.13
N THR A 228 -3.51 -10.90 19.85
CA THR A 228 -4.77 -11.36 19.28
C THR A 228 -5.67 -10.16 19.00
N PRO A 229 -6.21 -10.01 17.77
CA PRO A 229 -7.17 -8.96 17.46
C PRO A 229 -8.41 -9.04 18.36
N PRO A 230 -8.90 -7.89 18.89
CA PRO A 230 -10.20 -7.85 19.54
C PRO A 230 -11.33 -8.23 18.57
N ALA A 231 -12.39 -8.83 19.08
CA ALA A 231 -13.55 -9.19 18.28
C ALA A 231 -14.28 -7.95 17.73
N LEU A 232 -14.75 -8.02 16.50
CA LEU A 232 -15.61 -7.01 15.90
C LEU A 232 -17.08 -7.25 16.32
N PRO A 233 -17.90 -6.18 16.41
CA PRO A 233 -19.34 -6.32 16.73
C PRO A 233 -20.13 -7.13 15.70
N ASP A 234 -19.77 -7.02 14.41
CA ASP A 234 -20.35 -7.81 13.32
C ASP A 234 -19.69 -9.19 13.28
N ARG A 235 -20.43 -10.23 13.68
CA ARG A 235 -19.91 -11.62 13.77
C ARG A 235 -19.39 -12.16 12.45
N MET A 236 -19.99 -11.77 11.33
CA MET A 236 -19.56 -12.23 10.00
C MET A 236 -18.20 -11.58 9.65
N LEU A 237 -18.09 -10.28 9.82
CA LEU A 237 -16.86 -9.55 9.54
C LEU A 237 -15.75 -9.94 10.54
N ASP A 238 -16.10 -10.23 11.78
CA ASP A 238 -15.17 -10.76 12.78
C ASP A 238 -14.56 -12.10 12.33
N ALA A 239 -15.39 -13.05 11.89
CA ALA A 239 -14.91 -14.34 11.41
C ALA A 239 -14.00 -14.20 10.17
N ILE A 240 -14.34 -13.29 9.24
CA ILE A 240 -13.53 -13.03 8.05
C ILE A 240 -12.20 -12.38 8.44
N ALA A 241 -12.23 -11.34 9.28
CA ALA A 241 -11.03 -10.66 9.76
C ALA A 241 -10.12 -11.62 10.53
N ALA A 242 -10.69 -12.45 11.44
CA ALA A 242 -9.94 -13.45 12.19
C ALA A 242 -9.23 -14.45 11.26
N ALA A 243 -9.91 -14.93 10.21
CA ALA A 243 -9.33 -15.85 9.23
C ALA A 243 -8.21 -15.20 8.38
N ALA A 244 -8.34 -13.89 8.08
CA ALA A 244 -7.29 -13.13 7.38
C ALA A 244 -6.10 -12.77 8.28
N LEU A 245 -6.30 -12.69 9.61
CA LEU A 245 -5.30 -12.28 10.60
C LEU A 245 -4.60 -13.46 11.30
N VAL A 246 -4.81 -14.68 10.82
CA VAL A 246 -4.07 -15.86 11.31
C VAL A 246 -2.57 -15.62 11.15
N LYS A 247 -1.80 -15.87 12.21
CA LYS A 247 -0.37 -15.54 12.26
C LYS A 247 0.48 -16.43 11.35
N ASP A 248 0.12 -17.69 11.23
CA ASP A 248 0.74 -18.64 10.30
C ASP A 248 0.14 -18.47 8.90
N PRO A 249 0.92 -18.08 7.87
CA PRO A 249 0.42 -17.89 6.51
C PRO A 249 -0.17 -19.17 5.89
N ALA A 250 0.28 -20.36 6.32
CA ALA A 250 -0.24 -21.64 5.82
C ALA A 250 -1.68 -21.93 6.27
N ASN A 251 -2.10 -21.36 7.40
CA ASN A 251 -3.44 -21.51 7.98
C ASN A 251 -4.33 -20.27 7.76
N ARG A 252 -3.83 -19.25 7.04
CA ARG A 252 -4.52 -18.01 6.71
C ARG A 252 -5.34 -18.19 5.42
N ILE A 253 -6.34 -17.31 5.17
CA ILE A 253 -6.92 -17.16 3.82
C ILE A 253 -5.79 -17.03 2.82
N ALA A 254 -5.77 -17.88 1.79
CA ALA A 254 -4.60 -18.04 0.94
C ALA A 254 -4.44 -16.92 -0.10
N THR A 255 -5.56 -16.34 -0.57
CA THR A 255 -5.56 -15.36 -1.67
C THR A 255 -6.46 -14.17 -1.41
N ALA A 256 -6.11 -13.02 -2.02
CA ALA A 256 -6.92 -11.83 -1.98
C ALA A 256 -8.31 -12.05 -2.64
N SER A 257 -8.38 -12.85 -3.72
CA SER A 257 -9.65 -13.19 -4.37
C SER A 257 -10.57 -13.98 -3.44
N GLU A 258 -10.03 -14.89 -2.65
CA GLU A 258 -10.81 -15.63 -1.64
C GLU A 258 -11.35 -14.70 -0.55
N LEU A 259 -10.52 -13.77 -0.07
CA LEU A 259 -10.96 -12.75 0.90
C LEU A 259 -12.08 -11.90 0.31
N ALA A 260 -11.94 -11.41 -0.92
CA ALA A 260 -12.98 -10.63 -1.61
C ALA A 260 -14.30 -11.42 -1.72
N ALA A 261 -14.25 -12.69 -2.11
CA ALA A 261 -15.44 -13.54 -2.22
C ALA A 261 -16.18 -13.70 -0.88
N ARG A 262 -15.45 -13.83 0.25
CA ARG A 262 -16.06 -13.91 1.58
C ARG A 262 -16.73 -12.60 2.02
N LEU A 263 -16.31 -11.46 1.47
CA LEU A 263 -16.91 -10.14 1.75
C LEU A 263 -18.17 -9.84 0.90
N CYS A 264 -18.52 -10.70 -0.07
CA CYS A 264 -19.69 -10.56 -0.93
C CYS A 264 -20.94 -11.25 -0.35
N ASN A 265 -20.78 -12.11 0.64
CA ASN A 265 -21.84 -12.87 1.31
C ASN A 265 -22.26 -12.16 2.61
#